data_dc67f2ec18cee7ce1d117708a32459a1
#
_entry.id   dc67f2ec18cee7ce1d117708a32459a1
#
_cell.length_a   1.000
_cell.length_b   1.000
_cell.length_c   1.000
_cell.angle_alpha   90.00
_cell.angle_beta   90.00
_cell.angle_gamma   90.00
#
_symmetry.space_group_name_H-M   'P 1'
#
loop_
_entity.id
_entity.type
_entity.pdbx_description
1 polymer ?
#
loop_
_entity_poly.entity_id
_entity_poly.type
_entity_poly.pdbx_seq_one_letter_code
_entity_poly.pdbx_strand_id
1 'polypeptide(L)'
;MHMTFQTYRTIKRTLAQTLHMRRFVVAVWQIYTGKVRRVPMPESRLLSRAIPWWGWLFAAAGVIGLDQLTKWLIQQVLAFGQALPVLPFFNLVLVYNPGAAFSFLSTAAGWQRELFVCIALAACVLILFLLRRYAHDYLFCFALSLILGGAIGNATDRVLLGAVVDFLDVHAAGYHWPAFNLADSAITCGAALLIWDSLRRGRVKQNA
;
A
#
# COMPACT_ATOMS: atom_id res chain seq x y z
N MET A 1 -8.89 -41.39 -17.82
CA MET A 1 -9.08 -40.33 -16.83
C MET A 1 -9.10 -39.00 -17.58
N HIS A 2 -10.29 -38.51 -17.98
CA HIS A 2 -10.44 -37.30 -18.82
C HIS A 2 -10.50 -36.06 -17.90
N MET A 3 -9.49 -35.22 -17.98
CA MET A 3 -9.48 -33.91 -17.35
C MET A 3 -10.51 -33.01 -18.04
N THR A 4 -11.48 -32.46 -17.34
CA THR A 4 -12.54 -31.63 -17.92
C THR A 4 -11.98 -30.31 -18.44
N PHE A 5 -12.56 -29.78 -19.51
CA PHE A 5 -12.17 -28.51 -20.14
C PHE A 5 -12.21 -27.30 -19.14
N GLN A 6 -13.06 -27.38 -18.14
CA GLN A 6 -13.15 -26.43 -17.03
C GLN A 6 -11.88 -26.44 -16.15
N THR A 7 -11.38 -27.63 -15.78
CA THR A 7 -10.16 -27.79 -14.96
C THR A 7 -8.93 -27.26 -15.69
N TYR A 8 -8.83 -27.49 -17.01
CA TYR A 8 -7.75 -26.93 -17.82
C TYR A 8 -7.76 -25.39 -17.88
N ARG A 9 -8.94 -24.75 -18.02
CA ARG A 9 -9.07 -23.28 -17.99
C ARG A 9 -8.67 -22.68 -16.65
N THR A 10 -9.06 -23.33 -15.53
CA THR A 10 -8.71 -22.86 -14.19
C THR A 10 -7.21 -22.94 -13.95
N ILE A 11 -6.57 -24.08 -14.29
CA ILE A 11 -5.12 -24.26 -14.17
C ILE A 11 -4.37 -23.23 -15.03
N LYS A 12 -4.82 -22.97 -16.26
CA LYS A 12 -4.19 -22.01 -17.17
C LYS A 12 -4.31 -20.56 -16.64
N ARG A 13 -5.43 -20.19 -16.00
CA ARG A 13 -5.59 -18.88 -15.35
C ARG A 13 -4.69 -18.75 -14.12
N THR A 14 -4.63 -19.77 -13.28
CA THR A 14 -3.77 -19.78 -12.08
C THR A 14 -2.29 -19.72 -12.47
N LEU A 15 -1.86 -20.48 -13.48
CA LEU A 15 -0.49 -20.43 -14.01
C LEU A 15 -0.16 -19.06 -14.64
N ALA A 16 -1.08 -18.43 -15.35
CA ALA A 16 -0.88 -17.10 -15.91
C ALA A 16 -0.72 -16.05 -14.79
N GLN A 17 -1.54 -16.11 -13.76
CA GLN A 17 -1.41 -15.23 -12.58
C GLN A 17 -0.09 -15.46 -11.84
N THR A 18 0.34 -16.70 -11.66
CA THR A 18 1.63 -17.04 -11.04
C THR A 18 2.81 -16.58 -11.89
N LEU A 19 2.70 -16.64 -13.23
CA LEU A 19 3.72 -16.13 -14.18
C LEU A 19 3.78 -14.59 -14.15
N HIS A 20 2.65 -13.90 -14.00
CA HIS A 20 2.64 -12.45 -13.84
C HIS A 20 3.27 -12.03 -12.50
N MET A 21 2.96 -12.73 -11.41
CA MET A 21 3.63 -12.51 -10.12
C MET A 21 5.12 -12.79 -10.18
N ARG A 22 5.54 -13.91 -10.81
CA ARG A 22 6.97 -14.18 -11.01
C ARG A 22 7.66 -13.12 -11.87
N ARG A 23 7.03 -12.63 -12.94
CA ARG A 23 7.57 -11.53 -13.75
C ARG A 23 7.67 -10.24 -12.96
N PHE A 24 6.69 -9.94 -12.12
CA PHE A 24 6.71 -8.77 -11.23
C PHE A 24 7.83 -8.89 -10.19
N VAL A 25 7.94 -10.03 -9.50
CA VAL A 25 9.00 -10.30 -8.53
C VAL A 25 10.39 -10.30 -9.20
N VAL A 26 10.52 -10.90 -10.38
CA VAL A 26 11.78 -10.89 -11.16
C VAL A 26 12.10 -9.49 -11.68
N ALA A 27 11.12 -8.70 -12.12
CA ALA A 27 11.33 -7.31 -12.51
C ALA A 27 11.76 -6.44 -11.32
N VAL A 28 11.11 -6.59 -10.17
CA VAL A 28 11.52 -5.97 -8.91
C VAL A 28 12.94 -6.44 -8.55
N TRP A 29 13.23 -7.74 -8.63
CA TRP A 29 14.55 -8.29 -8.31
C TRP A 29 15.65 -7.86 -9.29
N GLN A 30 15.36 -7.75 -10.60
CA GLN A 30 16.30 -7.22 -11.60
C GLN A 30 16.59 -5.73 -11.43
N ILE A 31 15.60 -4.95 -10.99
CA ILE A 31 15.79 -3.56 -10.57
C ILE A 31 16.72 -3.51 -9.35
N TYR A 32 16.62 -4.48 -8.44
CA TYR A 32 17.38 -4.54 -7.19
C TYR A 32 18.79 -5.08 -7.34
N THR A 33 19.08 -6.01 -8.24
CA THR A 33 20.39 -6.68 -8.32
C THR A 33 21.46 -5.91 -9.11
N GLY A 34 21.16 -4.69 -9.57
CA GLY A 34 22.19 -3.76 -10.05
C GLY A 34 22.97 -4.18 -11.29
N LYS A 35 22.44 -5.12 -12.13
CA LYS A 35 23.01 -5.35 -13.49
C LYS A 35 22.75 -4.20 -14.46
N VAL A 36 22.34 -3.04 -13.93
CA VAL A 36 22.24 -1.80 -14.69
C VAL A 36 23.50 -0.98 -14.44
N ARG A 37 24.36 -0.87 -15.45
CA ARG A 37 25.51 0.06 -15.47
C ARG A 37 25.01 1.44 -15.05
N ARG A 38 25.61 2.02 -14.01
CA ARG A 38 25.39 3.41 -13.62
C ARG A 38 25.86 4.28 -14.79
N VAL A 39 24.94 4.97 -15.46
CA VAL A 39 25.29 6.08 -16.34
C VAL A 39 25.79 7.21 -15.44
N PRO A 40 27.00 7.77 -15.64
CA PRO A 40 27.46 8.90 -14.86
C PRO A 40 26.51 10.09 -15.12
N MET A 41 25.84 10.56 -14.10
CA MET A 41 25.05 11.79 -14.18
C MET A 41 26.01 12.99 -14.24
N PRO A 42 25.78 13.99 -15.10
CA PRO A 42 26.60 15.20 -15.12
C PRO A 42 26.51 15.90 -13.76
N GLU A 43 27.67 16.33 -13.26
CA GLU A 43 27.82 17.04 -11.99
C GLU A 43 27.27 18.47 -12.06
N SER A 44 25.97 18.64 -12.07
CA SER A 44 25.35 19.90 -11.66
C SER A 44 25.02 19.82 -10.16
N ARG A 45 26.08 19.89 -9.36
CA ARG A 45 25.97 20.06 -7.91
C ARG A 45 25.63 21.52 -7.58
N LEU A 46 24.40 21.91 -7.75
CA LEU A 46 23.82 22.88 -6.84
C LEU A 46 23.41 22.11 -5.59
N LEU A 47 23.94 22.51 -4.45
CA LEU A 47 23.84 21.93 -3.10
C LEU A 47 22.43 21.50 -2.70
N SER A 48 21.90 20.42 -3.23
CA SER A 48 20.75 19.78 -2.62
C SER A 48 21.27 19.00 -1.41
N ARG A 49 21.04 19.51 -0.21
CA ARG A 49 21.25 18.75 1.02
C ARG A 49 20.45 17.46 0.87
N ALA A 50 21.13 16.35 0.61
CA ALA A 50 20.48 15.05 0.49
C ALA A 50 19.72 14.78 1.77
N ILE A 51 18.43 14.48 1.65
CA ILE A 51 17.61 14.07 2.79
C ILE A 51 18.23 12.78 3.31
N PRO A 52 18.66 12.71 4.58
CA PRO A 52 19.17 11.46 5.14
C PRO A 52 18.04 10.43 5.19
N TRP A 53 18.38 9.14 5.15
CA TRP A 53 17.36 8.07 5.11
C TRP A 53 16.32 8.18 6.23
N TRP A 54 16.71 8.60 7.42
CA TRP A 54 15.82 8.81 8.57
C TRP A 54 14.90 10.02 8.40
N GLY A 55 15.25 10.99 7.54
CA GLY A 55 14.38 12.13 7.23
C GLY A 55 13.07 11.68 6.56
N TRP A 56 13.06 10.57 5.86
CA TRP A 56 11.88 9.99 5.26
C TRP A 56 10.91 9.40 6.29
N LEU A 57 11.40 9.09 7.49
CA LEU A 57 10.56 8.62 8.59
C LEU A 57 9.62 9.71 9.11
N PHE A 58 9.97 11.00 8.95
CA PHE A 58 9.05 12.10 9.29
C PHE A 58 7.84 12.13 8.38
N ALA A 59 8.00 11.81 7.09
CA ALA A 59 6.86 11.68 6.19
C ALA A 59 5.95 10.50 6.59
N ALA A 60 6.54 9.35 6.93
CA ALA A 60 5.79 8.22 7.45
C ALA A 60 5.09 8.54 8.78
N ALA A 61 5.78 9.22 9.71
CA ALA A 61 5.19 9.66 10.98
C ALA A 61 4.03 10.65 10.77
N GLY A 62 4.15 11.56 9.80
CA GLY A 62 3.06 12.44 9.40
C GLY A 62 1.82 11.67 8.92
N VAL A 63 2.01 10.66 8.09
CA VAL A 63 0.91 9.78 7.63
C VAL A 63 0.26 9.07 8.82
N ILE A 64 1.06 8.46 9.71
CA ILE A 64 0.56 7.78 10.92
C ILE A 64 -0.26 8.75 11.77
N GLY A 65 0.30 9.94 12.04
CA GLY A 65 -0.35 10.94 12.88
C GLY A 65 -1.68 11.41 12.30
N LEU A 66 -1.73 11.69 10.99
CA LEU A 66 -2.95 12.11 10.30
C LEU A 66 -3.99 10.96 10.25
N ASP A 67 -3.55 9.74 9.96
CA ASP A 67 -4.43 8.57 9.95
C ASP A 67 -5.07 8.34 11.32
N GLN A 68 -4.27 8.28 12.37
CA GLN A 68 -4.78 8.05 13.72
C GLN A 68 -5.64 9.21 14.23
N LEU A 69 -5.29 10.45 13.89
CA LEU A 69 -6.10 11.63 14.24
C LEU A 69 -7.46 11.58 13.56
N THR A 70 -7.50 11.30 12.25
CA THR A 70 -8.77 11.23 11.51
C THR A 70 -9.66 10.09 12.00
N LYS A 71 -9.10 8.92 12.29
CA LYS A 71 -9.79 7.79 12.88
C LYS A 71 -10.33 8.10 14.28
N TRP A 72 -9.54 8.77 15.11
CA TRP A 72 -9.99 9.21 16.43
C TRP A 72 -11.14 10.21 16.32
N LEU A 73 -11.02 11.23 15.46
CA LEU A 73 -12.08 12.22 15.25
C LEU A 73 -13.39 11.59 14.80
N ILE A 74 -13.34 10.68 13.84
CA ILE A 74 -14.56 10.04 13.33
C ILE A 74 -15.26 9.20 14.40
N GLN A 75 -14.51 8.52 15.27
CA GLN A 75 -15.04 7.76 16.41
C GLN A 75 -15.67 8.65 17.50
N GLN A 76 -15.34 9.94 17.57
CA GLN A 76 -15.99 10.89 18.48
C GLN A 76 -17.32 11.42 17.91
N VAL A 77 -17.48 11.41 16.58
CA VAL A 77 -18.61 12.06 15.89
C VAL A 77 -19.69 11.05 15.48
N LEU A 78 -19.29 9.85 15.08
CA LEU A 78 -20.20 8.84 14.54
C LEU A 78 -20.30 7.61 15.46
N ALA A 79 -21.51 7.08 15.59
CA ALA A 79 -21.72 5.75 16.15
C ALA A 79 -21.40 4.66 15.13
N PHE A 80 -21.08 3.44 15.61
CA PHE A 80 -20.82 2.28 14.75
C PHE A 80 -21.98 2.03 13.78
N GLY A 81 -21.66 1.89 12.50
CA GLY A 81 -22.63 1.68 11.43
C GLY A 81 -23.38 2.95 10.98
N GLN A 82 -23.14 4.10 11.62
CA GLN A 82 -23.73 5.37 11.20
C GLN A 82 -23.06 5.89 9.94
N ALA A 83 -23.86 6.48 9.03
CA ALA A 83 -23.41 7.18 7.85
C ALA A 83 -23.85 8.65 7.91
N LEU A 84 -22.93 9.56 7.62
CA LEU A 84 -23.16 11.00 7.46
C LEU A 84 -22.94 11.37 5.99
N PRO A 85 -23.98 11.66 5.20
CA PRO A 85 -23.83 12.12 3.83
C PRO A 85 -23.16 13.50 3.80
N VAL A 86 -22.06 13.61 3.02
CA VAL A 86 -21.28 14.84 2.85
C VAL A 86 -21.47 15.39 1.44
N LEU A 87 -21.41 14.51 0.42
CA LEU A 87 -21.62 14.83 -0.98
C LEU A 87 -22.52 13.76 -1.62
N PRO A 88 -23.13 14.03 -2.80
CA PRO A 88 -23.98 13.05 -3.49
C PRO A 88 -23.31 11.73 -3.86
N PHE A 89 -21.99 11.63 -3.74
CA PHE A 89 -21.18 10.47 -4.08
C PHE A 89 -20.23 10.08 -2.94
N PHE A 90 -20.35 10.71 -1.75
CA PHE A 90 -19.39 10.54 -0.66
C PHE A 90 -20.06 10.68 0.71
N ASN A 91 -19.87 9.67 1.57
CA ASN A 91 -20.30 9.67 2.96
C ASN A 91 -19.09 9.53 3.91
N LEU A 92 -19.23 10.04 5.12
CA LEU A 92 -18.44 9.61 6.26
C LEU A 92 -19.20 8.51 6.99
N VAL A 93 -18.53 7.40 7.28
CA VAL A 93 -19.11 6.24 7.98
C VAL A 93 -18.20 5.83 9.14
N LEU A 94 -18.69 5.04 10.07
CA LEU A 94 -17.84 4.36 11.05
C LEU A 94 -18.04 2.86 10.94
N VAL A 95 -17.00 2.19 10.41
CA VAL A 95 -16.97 0.73 10.22
C VAL A 95 -15.67 0.17 10.80
N TYR A 96 -15.77 -0.96 11.50
CA TYR A 96 -14.60 -1.73 11.95
C TYR A 96 -14.37 -2.91 11.02
N ASN A 97 -13.23 -2.89 10.31
CA ASN A 97 -12.86 -3.87 9.30
C ASN A 97 -11.85 -4.90 9.86
N PRO A 98 -12.28 -6.11 10.21
CA PRO A 98 -11.36 -7.15 10.72
C PRO A 98 -10.46 -7.77 9.63
N GLY A 99 -10.55 -7.29 8.38
CA GLY A 99 -9.87 -7.86 7.20
C GLY A 99 -10.85 -8.41 6.16
N ALA A 100 -12.13 -8.01 6.23
CA ALA A 100 -13.22 -8.47 5.37
C ALA A 100 -13.14 -8.01 3.90
N ALA A 101 -12.19 -7.12 3.55
CA ALA A 101 -11.95 -6.74 2.15
C ALA A 101 -11.66 -7.96 1.25
N PHE A 102 -11.25 -9.07 1.83
CA PHE A 102 -11.15 -10.38 1.20
C PHE A 102 -12.23 -11.31 1.79
N SER A 103 -13.41 -11.29 1.26
CA SER A 103 -14.61 -12.02 1.75
C SER A 103 -14.35 -13.48 2.17
N PHE A 104 -13.33 -14.13 1.62
CA PHE A 104 -12.94 -15.50 1.97
C PHE A 104 -12.29 -15.63 3.37
N LEU A 105 -11.84 -14.50 3.97
CA LEU A 105 -11.26 -14.48 5.32
C LEU A 105 -12.26 -13.99 6.38
N SER A 106 -13.46 -13.56 6.01
CA SER A 106 -14.45 -13.00 6.93
C SER A 106 -14.97 -13.98 7.98
N THR A 107 -14.89 -15.29 7.70
CA THR A 107 -15.34 -16.40 8.59
C THR A 107 -14.20 -17.10 9.33
N ALA A 108 -12.95 -16.66 9.17
CA ALA A 108 -11.84 -17.33 9.80
C ALA A 108 -11.74 -16.97 11.30
N ALA A 109 -11.30 -17.92 12.12
CA ALA A 109 -11.33 -17.93 13.58
C ALA A 109 -10.41 -16.89 14.30
N GLY A 110 -10.24 -15.67 13.75
CA GLY A 110 -9.50 -14.57 14.41
C GLY A 110 -8.02 -14.44 14.05
N TRP A 111 -7.41 -15.43 13.41
CA TRP A 111 -5.98 -15.43 13.03
C TRP A 111 -5.61 -14.39 11.95
N GLN A 112 -6.63 -13.78 11.29
CA GLN A 112 -6.42 -12.74 10.29
C GLN A 112 -5.69 -11.54 10.88
N ARG A 113 -6.00 -11.15 12.11
CA ARG A 113 -5.35 -10.04 12.81
C ARG A 113 -3.85 -10.25 12.87
N GLU A 114 -3.42 -11.42 13.36
CA GLU A 114 -2.00 -11.79 13.51
C GLU A 114 -1.31 -11.82 12.14
N LEU A 115 -1.96 -12.40 11.13
CA LEU A 115 -1.45 -12.45 9.77
C LEU A 115 -1.20 -11.05 9.20
N PHE A 116 -2.18 -10.15 9.29
CA PHE A 116 -2.02 -8.79 8.75
C PHE A 116 -0.98 -7.97 9.52
N VAL A 117 -0.87 -8.16 10.84
CA VAL A 117 0.19 -7.55 11.65
C VAL A 117 1.56 -8.09 11.24
N CYS A 118 1.72 -9.40 11.05
CA CYS A 118 2.97 -9.99 10.57
C CYS A 118 3.36 -9.48 9.17
N ILE A 119 2.39 -9.39 8.24
CA ILE A 119 2.64 -8.83 6.90
C ILE A 119 3.08 -7.37 7.01
N ALA A 120 2.42 -6.56 7.83
CA ALA A 120 2.80 -5.17 8.05
C ALA A 120 4.22 -5.04 8.64
N LEU A 121 4.56 -5.86 9.62
CA LEU A 121 5.92 -5.89 10.21
C LEU A 121 6.97 -6.28 9.17
N ALA A 122 6.73 -7.31 8.38
CA ALA A 122 7.64 -7.72 7.30
C ALA A 122 7.82 -6.61 6.26
N ALA A 123 6.73 -5.94 5.87
CA ALA A 123 6.76 -4.79 4.97
C ALA A 123 7.56 -3.62 5.58
N CYS A 124 7.37 -3.31 6.86
CA CYS A 124 8.12 -2.27 7.56
C CYS A 124 9.63 -2.56 7.54
N VAL A 125 10.05 -3.78 7.87
CA VAL A 125 11.47 -4.17 7.84
C VAL A 125 12.07 -3.99 6.44
N LEU A 126 11.35 -4.47 5.41
CA LEU A 126 11.78 -4.32 4.03
C LEU A 126 11.88 -2.84 3.62
N ILE A 127 10.87 -2.03 3.94
CA ILE A 127 10.84 -0.61 3.58
C ILE A 127 11.98 0.14 4.28
N LEU A 128 12.24 -0.11 5.56
CA LEU A 128 13.35 0.51 6.27
C LEU A 128 14.71 0.17 5.66
N PHE A 129 14.90 -1.08 5.23
CA PHE A 129 16.07 -1.50 4.48
C PHE A 129 16.22 -0.74 3.17
N LEU A 130 15.11 -0.59 2.41
CA LEU A 130 15.09 0.12 1.13
C LEU A 130 15.36 1.61 1.29
N LEU A 131 14.77 2.27 2.29
CA LEU A 131 15.01 3.68 2.60
C LEU A 131 16.48 3.95 2.90
N ARG A 132 17.14 3.05 3.66
CA ARG A 132 18.59 3.15 3.91
C ARG A 132 19.42 3.00 2.64
N ARG A 133 19.05 2.07 1.78
CA ARG A 133 19.82 1.74 0.58
C ARG A 133 19.66 2.77 -0.55
N TYR A 134 18.49 3.37 -0.67
CA TYR A 134 18.10 4.25 -1.78
C TYR A 134 17.75 5.68 -1.34
N ALA A 135 18.34 6.15 -0.23
CA ALA A 135 18.01 7.46 0.38
C ALA A 135 18.07 8.66 -0.58
N HIS A 136 18.85 8.56 -1.66
CA HIS A 136 19.00 9.62 -2.66
C HIS A 136 17.92 9.62 -3.74
N ASP A 137 17.03 8.64 -3.75
CA ASP A 137 15.93 8.51 -4.68
C ASP A 137 14.65 9.08 -4.07
N TYR A 138 14.44 10.38 -4.24
CA TYR A 138 13.39 11.13 -3.53
C TYR A 138 11.99 10.59 -3.79
N LEU A 139 11.62 10.34 -5.06
CA LEU A 139 10.29 9.85 -5.39
C LEU A 139 10.05 8.43 -4.85
N PHE A 140 11.07 7.58 -4.99
CA PHE A 140 11.03 6.22 -4.46
C PHE A 140 10.91 6.21 -2.93
N CYS A 141 11.73 7.01 -2.24
CA CYS A 141 11.69 7.10 -0.78
C CYS A 141 10.40 7.74 -0.25
N PHE A 142 9.87 8.76 -0.93
CA PHE A 142 8.58 9.34 -0.57
C PHE A 142 7.44 8.33 -0.70
N ALA A 143 7.38 7.61 -1.82
CA ALA A 143 6.40 6.54 -2.04
C ALA A 143 6.49 5.44 -0.97
N LEU A 144 7.71 5.00 -0.61
CA LEU A 144 7.93 4.05 0.47
C LEU A 144 7.48 4.59 1.84
N SER A 145 7.68 5.90 2.09
CA SER A 145 7.24 6.53 3.33
C SER A 145 5.73 6.55 3.48
N LEU A 146 4.99 6.78 2.38
CA LEU A 146 3.52 6.69 2.36
C LEU A 146 3.05 5.27 2.71
N ILE A 147 3.66 4.25 2.08
CA ILE A 147 3.32 2.85 2.34
C ILE A 147 3.67 2.47 3.78
N LEU A 148 4.84 2.88 4.28
CA LEU A 148 5.27 2.62 5.65
C LEU A 148 4.30 3.22 6.67
N GLY A 149 3.93 4.50 6.48
CA GLY A 149 3.01 5.20 7.38
C GLY A 149 1.63 4.55 7.39
N GLY A 150 1.07 4.22 6.23
CA GLY A 150 -0.23 3.55 6.12
C GLY A 150 -0.21 2.12 6.69
N ALA A 151 0.86 1.35 6.43
CA ALA A 151 0.99 0.01 7.00
C ALA A 151 1.04 0.02 8.52
N ILE A 152 1.80 0.96 9.12
CA ILE A 152 1.87 1.13 10.58
C ILE A 152 0.52 1.62 11.13
N GLY A 153 -0.13 2.61 10.49
CA GLY A 153 -1.44 3.11 10.90
C GLY A 153 -2.48 2.01 11.03
N ASN A 154 -2.64 1.20 9.98
CA ASN A 154 -3.56 0.07 9.97
C ASN A 154 -3.13 -1.10 10.88
N ALA A 155 -1.83 -1.29 11.11
CA ALA A 155 -1.34 -2.27 12.09
C ALA A 155 -1.64 -1.83 13.51
N THR A 156 -1.52 -0.53 13.82
CA THR A 156 -1.85 0.05 15.12
C THR A 156 -3.31 -0.24 15.49
N ASP A 157 -4.26 0.00 14.60
CA ASP A 157 -5.67 -0.31 14.85
C ASP A 157 -5.88 -1.79 15.14
N ARG A 158 -5.26 -2.67 14.33
CA ARG A 158 -5.37 -4.12 14.53
C ARG A 158 -4.84 -4.59 15.87
N VAL A 159 -3.74 -3.98 16.35
CA VAL A 159 -3.16 -4.32 17.66
C VAL A 159 -4.04 -3.80 18.79
N LEU A 160 -4.55 -2.56 18.69
CA LEU A 160 -5.28 -1.90 19.76
C LEU A 160 -6.76 -2.28 19.79
N LEU A 161 -7.42 -2.38 18.62
CA LEU A 161 -8.87 -2.53 18.48
C LEU A 161 -9.28 -3.91 17.93
N GLY A 162 -8.33 -4.68 17.37
CA GLY A 162 -8.62 -5.94 16.69
C GLY A 162 -9.12 -5.79 15.26
N ALA A 163 -9.45 -4.57 14.82
CA ALA A 163 -9.98 -4.26 13.50
C ALA A 163 -9.49 -2.88 13.05
N VAL A 164 -9.47 -2.61 11.76
CA VAL A 164 -9.14 -1.30 11.20
C VAL A 164 -10.37 -0.41 11.20
N VAL A 165 -10.20 0.87 11.55
CA VAL A 165 -11.25 1.88 11.47
C VAL A 165 -11.31 2.43 10.05
N ASP A 166 -12.42 2.16 9.33
CA ASP A 166 -12.70 2.65 7.99
C ASP A 166 -13.83 3.68 8.05
N PHE A 167 -13.67 4.81 7.32
CA PHE A 167 -14.59 5.93 7.45
C PHE A 167 -14.89 6.69 6.15
N LEU A 168 -14.19 6.40 5.06
CA LEU A 168 -14.43 7.01 3.75
C LEU A 168 -15.28 6.06 2.91
N ASP A 169 -16.52 6.46 2.58
CA ASP A 169 -17.44 5.69 1.74
C ASP A 169 -17.73 6.47 0.45
N VAL A 170 -17.18 5.99 -0.66
CA VAL A 170 -17.41 6.53 -2.00
C VAL A 170 -18.43 5.67 -2.71
N HIS A 171 -19.46 6.32 -3.26
CA HIS A 171 -20.53 5.61 -3.94
C HIS A 171 -21.02 6.33 -5.22
N ALA A 172 -21.58 5.56 -6.14
CA ALA A 172 -22.21 6.08 -7.35
C ALA A 172 -23.35 5.15 -7.78
N ALA A 173 -24.49 5.73 -8.14
CA ALA A 173 -25.68 5.00 -8.63
C ALA A 173 -26.09 3.81 -7.72
N GLY A 174 -25.98 3.97 -6.41
CA GLY A 174 -26.33 2.93 -5.42
C GLY A 174 -25.27 1.85 -5.21
N TYR A 175 -24.15 1.92 -5.91
CA TYR A 175 -23.00 1.04 -5.70
C TYR A 175 -21.99 1.73 -4.79
N HIS A 176 -21.62 1.07 -3.68
CA HIS A 176 -20.64 1.55 -2.72
C HIS A 176 -19.29 0.86 -2.93
N TRP A 177 -18.22 1.65 -3.01
CA TRP A 177 -16.87 1.13 -2.86
C TRP A 177 -16.67 0.70 -1.40
N PRO A 178 -15.97 -0.40 -1.12
CA PRO A 178 -15.68 -0.77 0.27
C PRO A 178 -15.09 0.41 1.03
N ALA A 179 -15.61 0.68 2.23
CA ALA A 179 -15.12 1.77 3.05
C ALA A 179 -13.63 1.61 3.32
N PHE A 180 -12.91 2.73 3.38
CA PHE A 180 -11.45 2.79 3.56
C PHE A 180 -11.07 4.00 4.42
N ASN A 181 -9.77 4.18 4.66
CA ASN A 181 -9.24 5.24 5.52
C ASN A 181 -8.04 5.97 4.89
N LEU A 182 -7.41 6.86 5.66
CA LEU A 182 -6.25 7.62 5.19
C LEU A 182 -5.02 6.73 4.99
N ALA A 183 -4.82 5.71 5.83
CA ALA A 183 -3.72 4.75 5.69
C ALA A 183 -3.81 3.97 4.37
N ASP A 184 -5.02 3.50 3.99
CA ASP A 184 -5.25 2.81 2.72
C ASP A 184 -5.00 3.73 1.52
N SER A 185 -5.44 4.99 1.64
CA SER A 185 -5.17 6.03 0.64
C SER A 185 -3.66 6.25 0.46
N ALA A 186 -2.91 6.34 1.57
CA ALA A 186 -1.46 6.51 1.54
C ALA A 186 -0.75 5.29 0.93
N ILE A 187 -1.16 4.08 1.29
CA ILE A 187 -0.62 2.84 0.69
C ILE A 187 -0.88 2.83 -0.83
N THR A 188 -2.10 3.14 -1.24
CA THR A 188 -2.50 3.14 -2.65
C THR A 188 -1.74 4.19 -3.45
N CYS A 189 -1.63 5.42 -2.93
CA CYS A 189 -0.85 6.49 -3.56
C CYS A 189 0.64 6.13 -3.63
N GLY A 190 1.22 5.59 -2.56
CA GLY A 190 2.59 5.13 -2.54
C GLY A 190 2.86 4.04 -3.57
N ALA A 191 1.98 3.03 -3.67
CA ALA A 191 2.08 1.98 -4.67
C ALA A 191 1.97 2.54 -6.10
N ALA A 192 1.03 3.44 -6.35
CA ALA A 192 0.88 4.11 -7.65
C ALA A 192 2.14 4.91 -8.04
N LEU A 193 2.75 5.62 -7.09
CA LEU A 193 4.00 6.35 -7.31
C LEU A 193 5.18 5.41 -7.63
N LEU A 194 5.29 4.25 -6.96
CA LEU A 194 6.32 3.25 -7.28
C LEU A 194 6.14 2.68 -8.70
N ILE A 195 4.90 2.38 -9.09
CA ILE A 195 4.59 1.91 -10.45
C ILE A 195 4.95 3.00 -11.47
N TRP A 196 4.54 4.23 -11.23
CA TRP A 196 4.85 5.36 -12.09
C TRP A 196 6.37 5.56 -12.26
N ASP A 197 7.13 5.56 -11.15
CA ASP A 197 8.57 5.69 -11.18
C ASP A 197 9.25 4.56 -11.98
N SER A 198 8.79 3.33 -11.80
CA SER A 198 9.28 2.16 -12.54
C SER A 198 9.03 2.29 -14.05
N LEU A 199 7.83 2.71 -14.46
CA LEU A 199 7.48 2.92 -15.87
C LEU A 199 8.29 4.05 -16.50
N ARG A 200 8.46 5.16 -15.77
CA ARG A 200 9.28 6.30 -16.23
C ARG A 200 10.73 5.89 -16.48
N ARG A 201 11.34 5.14 -15.57
CA ARG A 201 12.73 4.67 -15.69
C ARG A 201 12.90 3.66 -16.82
N GLY A 202 11.90 2.83 -17.06
CA GLY A 202 11.90 1.87 -18.17
C GLY A 202 11.92 2.56 -19.55
N ARG A 203 11.16 3.65 -19.73
CA ARG A 203 11.12 4.42 -20.98
C ARG A 203 12.43 5.14 -21.29
N VAL A 204 13.10 5.70 -20.27
CA VAL A 204 14.39 6.37 -20.45
C VAL A 204 15.47 5.41 -20.95
N LYS A 205 15.40 4.13 -20.56
CA LYS A 205 16.35 3.10 -21.01
C LYS A 205 16.13 2.61 -22.45
N GLN A 206 14.91 2.71 -22.97
CA GLN A 206 14.61 2.29 -24.35
C GLN A 206 15.01 3.36 -25.38
N ASN A 207 15.14 4.61 -24.96
CA ASN A 207 15.46 5.75 -25.82
C ASN A 207 16.94 6.18 -25.74
N ALA A 208 17.78 5.49 -24.95
CA ALA A 208 19.23 5.69 -24.80
C ALA A 208 20.03 4.52 -25.37
#